data_c20f4845a5565c5388b22fc106a58443
#
_entry.id   c20f4845a5565c5388b22fc106a58443
#
_cell.length_a   1.000
_cell.length_b   1.000
_cell.length_c   1.000
_cell.angle_alpha   90.00
_cell.angle_beta   90.00
_cell.angle_gamma   90.00
#
_symmetry.space_group_name_H-M   'P 1'
#
loop_
_entity.id
_entity.type
_entity.pdbx_description
1 polymer ?
#
loop_
_entity_poly.entity_id
_entity_poly.type
_entity_poly.pdbx_seq_one_letter_code
_entity_poly.pdbx_strand_id
1 'polypeptide(L)'
;MKYLSVSGYPLWSFEWANNGDVVLLLHGGLSNTDSFADVMVTPLQDSFYLFAYDRAGHGRSADQPGSFHFNFQRDEAIAFISEVIKQPVHLVGYSDGANIALMVAIARPELVKSIVSIAANFSADGIVELPVFDPAGISDEERTEYALMSPDAPETLAIKNAKMHEIWKVEPNIDIAEIAQIDVPTLVMAGDDDVVKHSHSIELY
;
A
#
# COMPACT_ATOMS: atom_id res chain seq x y z
N MET A 1 3.06 -9.36 -15.77
CA MET A 1 2.55 -9.88 -14.48
C MET A 1 3.11 -11.27 -14.23
N LYS A 2 3.59 -11.54 -13.02
CA LYS A 2 4.17 -12.85 -12.63
C LYS A 2 4.39 -12.91 -11.12
N TYR A 3 4.49 -14.11 -10.55
CA TYR A 3 5.00 -14.26 -9.20
C TYR A 3 6.51 -14.03 -9.15
N LEU A 4 6.95 -13.20 -8.20
CA LEU A 4 8.36 -13.01 -7.86
C LEU A 4 8.58 -13.42 -6.40
N SER A 5 9.71 -14.04 -6.11
CA SER A 5 10.09 -14.35 -4.72
C SER A 5 10.65 -13.10 -4.07
N VAL A 6 10.06 -12.68 -2.97
CA VAL A 6 10.50 -11.55 -2.15
C VAL A 6 10.55 -12.03 -0.71
N SER A 7 11.67 -11.89 -0.04
CA SER A 7 11.87 -12.41 1.33
C SER A 7 11.49 -13.89 1.50
N GLY A 8 11.57 -14.67 0.41
CA GLY A 8 11.34 -16.11 0.41
C GLY A 8 9.89 -16.55 0.16
N TYR A 9 8.94 -15.65 -0.07
CA TYR A 9 7.57 -16.00 -0.45
C TYR A 9 7.13 -15.31 -1.75
N PRO A 10 6.17 -15.90 -2.50
CA PRO A 10 5.76 -15.39 -3.80
C PRO A 10 4.82 -14.21 -3.65
N LEU A 11 5.15 -13.06 -4.28
CA LEU A 11 4.27 -11.93 -4.47
C LEU A 11 3.87 -11.81 -5.94
N TRP A 12 2.58 -11.58 -6.19
CA TRP A 12 2.09 -11.29 -7.54
C TRP A 12 2.48 -9.89 -7.93
N SER A 13 3.28 -9.76 -8.99
CA SER A 13 3.97 -8.54 -9.36
C SER A 13 3.62 -8.08 -10.77
N PHE A 14 3.57 -6.79 -10.94
CA PHE A 14 3.27 -6.09 -12.19
C PHE A 14 4.47 -5.27 -12.62
N GLU A 15 4.64 -5.15 -13.93
CA GLU A 15 5.75 -4.43 -14.53
C GLU A 15 5.27 -3.81 -15.86
N TRP A 16 5.42 -2.50 -16.00
CA TRP A 16 5.17 -1.74 -17.23
C TRP A 16 6.47 -1.06 -17.63
N ALA A 17 7.20 -1.75 -18.53
CA ALA A 17 8.55 -1.38 -18.89
C ALA A 17 8.59 -0.07 -19.72
N ASN A 18 9.48 0.83 -19.32
CA ASN A 18 9.79 2.09 -19.99
C ASN A 18 11.27 2.43 -19.74
N ASN A 19 11.79 3.46 -20.43
CA ASN A 19 13.14 3.99 -20.21
C ASN A 19 13.20 5.14 -19.19
N GLY A 20 12.05 5.50 -18.58
CA GLY A 20 11.97 6.56 -17.57
C GLY A 20 12.45 6.13 -16.19
N ASP A 21 12.40 7.05 -15.26
CA ASP A 21 12.67 6.77 -13.85
C ASP A 21 11.69 5.74 -13.29
N VAL A 22 12.18 4.98 -12.31
CA VAL A 22 11.38 3.88 -11.74
C VAL A 22 10.41 4.39 -10.68
N VAL A 23 9.16 4.01 -10.80
CA VAL A 23 8.09 4.27 -9.84
C VAL A 23 7.58 2.94 -9.29
N LEU A 24 7.44 2.84 -7.97
CA LEU A 24 6.74 1.75 -7.30
C LEU A 24 5.37 2.25 -6.84
N LEU A 25 4.32 1.59 -7.31
CA LEU A 25 2.92 1.85 -6.95
C LEU A 25 2.52 0.96 -5.78
N LEU A 26 1.94 1.55 -4.71
CA LEU A 26 1.50 0.87 -3.49
C LEU A 26 0.00 1.08 -3.29
N HIS A 27 -0.79 0.03 -3.43
CA HIS A 27 -2.25 0.05 -3.30
C HIS A 27 -2.73 0.27 -1.85
N GLY A 28 -4.01 0.61 -1.66
CA GLY A 28 -4.65 0.78 -0.36
C GLY A 28 -4.92 -0.53 0.41
N GLY A 29 -5.38 -0.42 1.65
CA GLY A 29 -5.77 -1.59 2.45
C GLY A 29 -7.00 -2.29 1.89
N LEU A 30 -7.08 -3.61 2.06
CA LEU A 30 -8.14 -4.48 1.53
C LEU A 30 -8.41 -4.29 0.02
N SER A 31 -7.43 -3.77 -0.72
CA SER A 31 -7.46 -3.53 -2.16
C SER A 31 -6.42 -4.41 -2.85
N ASN A 32 -6.18 -4.18 -4.12
CA ASN A 32 -5.19 -4.88 -4.92
C ASN A 32 -4.58 -3.93 -5.97
N THR A 33 -3.58 -4.41 -6.68
CA THR A 33 -2.90 -3.61 -7.71
C THR A 33 -3.80 -3.30 -8.89
N ASP A 34 -4.68 -4.21 -9.33
CA ASP A 34 -5.53 -3.96 -10.50
C ASP A 34 -6.39 -2.70 -10.29
N SER A 35 -7.07 -2.58 -9.14
CA SER A 35 -7.92 -1.42 -8.81
C SER A 35 -7.13 -0.11 -8.76
N PHE A 36 -5.89 -0.12 -8.27
CA PHE A 36 -5.04 1.06 -8.20
C PHE A 36 -4.39 1.37 -9.55
N ALA A 37 -3.96 0.35 -10.29
CA ALA A 37 -3.32 0.49 -11.58
C ALA A 37 -4.23 1.10 -12.65
N ASP A 38 -5.52 0.79 -12.64
CA ASP A 38 -6.49 1.34 -13.59
C ASP A 38 -6.48 2.88 -13.59
N VAL A 39 -6.23 3.49 -12.44
CA VAL A 39 -6.16 4.95 -12.29
C VAL A 39 -4.74 5.49 -12.54
N MET A 40 -3.72 4.79 -12.04
CA MET A 40 -2.36 5.33 -11.96
C MET A 40 -1.46 4.98 -13.14
N VAL A 41 -1.69 3.85 -13.80
CA VAL A 41 -0.79 3.39 -14.87
C VAL A 41 -0.94 4.25 -16.12
N THR A 42 -2.16 4.49 -16.57
CA THR A 42 -2.41 5.24 -17.83
C THR A 42 -1.70 6.60 -17.89
N PRO A 43 -1.73 7.46 -16.85
CA PRO A 43 -1.05 8.75 -16.92
C PRO A 43 0.47 8.66 -16.76
N LEU A 44 1.01 7.58 -16.25
CA LEU A 44 2.43 7.47 -15.86
C LEU A 44 3.26 6.59 -16.81
N GLN A 45 2.69 5.56 -17.42
CA GLN A 45 3.42 4.53 -18.17
C GLN A 45 4.23 5.04 -19.37
N ASP A 46 3.81 6.18 -19.96
CA ASP A 46 4.53 6.75 -21.11
C ASP A 46 5.81 7.48 -20.70
N SER A 47 5.96 7.82 -19.42
CA SER A 47 7.09 8.61 -18.88
C SER A 47 7.94 7.86 -17.86
N PHE A 48 7.39 6.85 -17.21
CA PHE A 48 8.02 6.15 -16.11
C PHE A 48 8.04 4.63 -16.31
N TYR A 49 9.05 3.98 -15.74
CA TYR A 49 9.09 2.53 -15.61
C TYR A 49 8.33 2.15 -14.33
N LEU A 50 7.18 1.51 -14.46
CA LEU A 50 6.30 1.25 -13.33
C LEU A 50 6.43 -0.18 -12.82
N PHE A 51 6.46 -0.31 -11.51
CA PHE A 51 6.30 -1.56 -10.78
C PHE A 51 5.15 -1.44 -9.80
N ALA A 52 4.49 -2.56 -9.55
CA ALA A 52 3.54 -2.74 -8.47
C ALA A 52 3.52 -4.20 -8.03
N TYR A 53 2.95 -4.48 -6.89
CA TYR A 53 2.69 -5.85 -6.45
C TYR A 53 1.48 -5.90 -5.52
N ASP A 54 0.79 -7.01 -5.52
CA ASP A 54 -0.21 -7.31 -4.51
C ASP A 54 0.53 -7.67 -3.21
N ARG A 55 0.32 -6.89 -2.14
CA ARG A 55 0.94 -7.15 -0.83
C ARG A 55 0.48 -8.50 -0.28
N ALA A 56 1.29 -9.13 0.57
CA ALA A 56 0.90 -10.37 1.24
C ALA A 56 -0.49 -10.23 1.90
N GLY A 57 -1.36 -11.20 1.67
CA GLY A 57 -2.74 -11.20 2.11
C GLY A 57 -3.72 -10.42 1.22
N HIS A 58 -3.24 -9.76 0.17
CA HIS A 58 -4.05 -8.96 -0.76
C HIS A 58 -3.99 -9.54 -2.18
N GLY A 59 -5.04 -9.29 -2.96
CA GLY A 59 -5.09 -9.69 -4.36
C GLY A 59 -4.70 -11.15 -4.59
N ARG A 60 -3.68 -11.37 -5.41
CA ARG A 60 -3.15 -12.70 -5.77
C ARG A 60 -1.96 -13.15 -4.90
N SER A 61 -1.62 -12.41 -3.85
CA SER A 61 -0.56 -12.78 -2.92
C SER A 61 -1.14 -13.41 -1.65
N ALA A 62 -0.66 -14.62 -1.31
CA ALA A 62 -1.13 -15.36 -0.14
C ALA A 62 -0.88 -14.60 1.17
N ASP A 63 -1.76 -14.81 2.15
CA ASP A 63 -1.56 -14.30 3.51
C ASP A 63 -0.31 -14.90 4.16
N GLN A 64 0.37 -14.10 4.95
CA GLN A 64 1.52 -14.49 5.74
C GLN A 64 1.31 -14.11 7.21
N PRO A 65 1.93 -14.79 8.16
CA PRO A 65 1.86 -14.39 9.56
C PRO A 65 2.30 -12.94 9.77
N GLY A 66 1.37 -12.09 10.25
CA GLY A 66 1.64 -10.67 10.50
C GLY A 66 1.56 -9.74 9.29
N SER A 67 1.18 -10.25 8.10
CA SER A 67 1.19 -9.50 6.82
C SER A 67 0.38 -8.20 6.83
N PHE A 68 -0.64 -8.07 7.66
CA PHE A 68 -1.47 -6.87 7.75
C PHE A 68 -0.87 -5.77 8.62
N HIS A 69 0.13 -6.07 9.48
CA HIS A 69 0.83 -5.05 10.26
C HIS A 69 1.68 -4.13 9.36
N PHE A 70 1.62 -2.83 9.59
CA PHE A 70 2.33 -1.85 8.76
C PHE A 70 3.84 -2.05 8.74
N ASN A 71 4.45 -2.51 9.84
CA ASN A 71 5.87 -2.84 9.86
C ASN A 71 6.21 -3.98 8.90
N PHE A 72 5.37 -5.03 8.82
CA PHE A 72 5.56 -6.12 7.85
C PHE A 72 5.45 -5.58 6.43
N GLN A 73 4.42 -4.80 6.13
CA GLN A 73 4.18 -4.24 4.80
C GLN A 73 5.29 -3.27 4.36
N ARG A 74 5.84 -2.47 5.30
CA ARG A 74 7.04 -1.66 5.06
C ARG A 74 8.25 -2.52 4.69
N ASP A 75 8.52 -3.57 5.47
CA ASP A 75 9.68 -4.43 5.25
C ASP A 75 9.55 -5.21 3.93
N GLU A 76 8.32 -5.62 3.56
CA GLU A 76 7.99 -6.21 2.27
C GLU A 76 8.28 -5.24 1.11
N ALA A 77 7.89 -3.97 1.23
CA ALA A 77 8.16 -2.95 0.23
C ALA A 77 9.68 -2.68 0.09
N ILE A 78 10.40 -2.61 1.20
CA ILE A 78 11.88 -2.48 1.21
C ILE A 78 12.52 -3.69 0.51
N ALA A 79 12.06 -4.89 0.81
CA ALA A 79 12.56 -6.11 0.18
C ALA A 79 12.25 -6.11 -1.33
N PHE A 80 11.03 -5.73 -1.74
CA PHE A 80 10.66 -5.62 -3.15
C PHE A 80 11.58 -4.64 -3.90
N ILE A 81 11.85 -3.47 -3.35
CA ILE A 81 12.79 -2.51 -3.94
C ILE A 81 14.19 -3.11 -4.03
N SER A 82 14.68 -3.73 -2.95
CA SER A 82 16.06 -4.20 -2.85
C SER A 82 16.34 -5.47 -3.66
N GLU A 83 15.40 -6.39 -3.71
CA GLU A 83 15.58 -7.71 -4.33
C GLU A 83 15.13 -7.75 -5.81
N VAL A 84 14.07 -7.00 -6.13
CA VAL A 84 13.44 -7.01 -7.47
C VAL A 84 13.90 -5.81 -8.28
N ILE A 85 13.69 -4.59 -7.81
CA ILE A 85 13.96 -3.35 -8.56
C ILE A 85 15.46 -3.02 -8.54
N LYS A 86 16.12 -3.15 -7.39
CA LYS A 86 17.58 -3.00 -7.16
C LYS A 86 18.14 -1.60 -7.44
N GLN A 87 17.30 -0.58 -7.29
CA GLN A 87 17.69 0.82 -7.37
C GLN A 87 16.70 1.69 -6.62
N PRO A 88 17.06 2.94 -6.25
CA PRO A 88 16.12 3.89 -5.64
C PRO A 88 14.96 4.22 -6.58
N VAL A 89 13.77 4.41 -5.99
CA VAL A 89 12.50 4.58 -6.70
C VAL A 89 11.75 5.85 -6.29
N HIS A 90 10.84 6.31 -7.12
CA HIS A 90 9.74 7.16 -6.71
C HIS A 90 8.64 6.27 -6.13
N LEU A 91 8.06 6.65 -4.99
CA LEU A 91 6.94 5.94 -4.37
C LEU A 91 5.64 6.69 -4.64
N VAL A 92 4.63 5.98 -5.11
CA VAL A 92 3.26 6.49 -5.23
C VAL A 92 2.36 5.57 -4.43
N GLY A 93 1.85 6.04 -3.32
CA GLY A 93 1.02 5.27 -2.42
C GLY A 93 -0.36 5.87 -2.21
N TYR A 94 -1.36 5.02 -2.07
CA TYR A 94 -2.72 5.39 -1.74
C TYR A 94 -3.14 4.77 -0.41
N SER A 95 -3.70 5.57 0.52
CA SER A 95 -4.20 5.13 1.81
C SER A 95 -3.11 4.35 2.58
N ASP A 96 -3.30 3.07 2.93
CA ASP A 96 -2.25 2.24 3.55
C ASP A 96 -0.94 2.25 2.76
N GLY A 97 -1.02 2.23 1.42
CA GLY A 97 0.17 2.33 0.56
C GLY A 97 0.92 3.64 0.72
N ALA A 98 0.22 4.75 1.02
CA ALA A 98 0.84 6.03 1.30
C ALA A 98 1.54 6.02 2.66
N ASN A 99 0.92 5.43 3.68
CA ASN A 99 1.54 5.23 5.00
C ASN A 99 2.81 4.36 4.88
N ILE A 100 2.75 3.28 4.08
CA ILE A 100 3.90 2.41 3.81
C ILE A 100 5.01 3.20 3.12
N ALA A 101 4.70 4.05 2.13
CA ALA A 101 5.69 4.88 1.45
C ALA A 101 6.45 5.81 2.41
N LEU A 102 5.74 6.46 3.34
CA LEU A 102 6.35 7.27 4.41
C LEU A 102 7.28 6.41 5.29
N MET A 103 6.80 5.24 5.73
CA MET A 103 7.57 4.33 6.58
C MET A 103 8.82 3.80 5.87
N VAL A 104 8.77 3.55 4.56
CA VAL A 104 9.95 3.16 3.76
C VAL A 104 10.96 4.30 3.73
N ALA A 105 10.52 5.54 3.49
CA ALA A 105 11.41 6.69 3.45
C ALA A 105 12.09 6.98 4.80
N ILE A 106 11.38 6.76 5.91
CA ILE A 106 11.96 6.86 7.27
C ILE A 106 13.00 5.75 7.49
N ALA A 107 12.65 4.50 7.17
CA ALA A 107 13.51 3.36 7.47
C ALA A 107 14.71 3.23 6.52
N ARG A 108 14.56 3.60 5.26
CA ARG A 108 15.55 3.41 4.18
C ARG A 108 15.53 4.59 3.19
N PRO A 109 15.90 5.80 3.64
CA PRO A 109 15.83 7.02 2.81
C PRO A 109 16.62 6.89 1.51
N GLU A 110 17.71 6.12 1.49
CA GLU A 110 18.53 5.90 0.30
C GLU A 110 17.82 5.10 -0.81
N LEU A 111 16.70 4.45 -0.52
CA LEU A 111 15.90 3.74 -1.51
C LEU A 111 14.81 4.60 -2.15
N VAL A 112 14.62 5.84 -1.68
CA VAL A 112 13.50 6.69 -2.08
C VAL A 112 14.00 7.96 -2.76
N LYS A 113 13.52 8.26 -3.96
CA LYS A 113 13.80 9.49 -4.71
C LYS A 113 12.77 10.60 -4.43
N SER A 114 11.50 10.23 -4.32
CA SER A 114 10.39 11.11 -3.96
C SER A 114 9.15 10.29 -3.57
N ILE A 115 8.18 10.94 -2.96
CA ILE A 115 6.93 10.34 -2.52
C ILE A 115 5.73 11.12 -3.09
N VAL A 116 4.73 10.41 -3.59
CA VAL A 116 3.36 10.91 -3.75
C VAL A 116 2.50 10.15 -2.73
N SER A 117 2.09 10.86 -1.70
CA SER A 117 1.30 10.35 -0.57
C SER A 117 -0.15 10.76 -0.76
N ILE A 118 -1.03 9.83 -1.13
CA ILE A 118 -2.44 10.08 -1.41
C ILE A 118 -3.26 9.51 -0.26
N ALA A 119 -3.98 10.36 0.46
CA ALA A 119 -4.86 9.97 1.57
C ALA A 119 -4.14 9.19 2.69
N ALA A 120 -2.96 9.64 3.12
CA ALA A 120 -2.24 9.04 4.25
C ALA A 120 -2.80 9.52 5.60
N ASN A 121 -2.89 8.59 6.55
CA ASN A 121 -3.28 8.87 7.94
C ASN A 121 -2.18 8.42 8.91
N PHE A 122 -1.06 9.07 8.97
CA PHE A 122 0.13 8.65 9.71
C PHE A 122 -0.10 8.10 11.14
N SER A 123 -1.29 8.26 11.71
CA SER A 123 -1.73 7.59 12.93
C SER A 123 -3.19 7.10 12.83
N ALA A 124 -3.56 6.11 13.65
CA ALA A 124 -4.88 5.47 13.61
C ALA A 124 -6.04 6.45 13.87
N ASP A 125 -5.81 7.51 14.67
CA ASP A 125 -6.80 8.55 14.95
C ASP A 125 -7.01 9.53 13.78
N GLY A 126 -6.24 9.40 12.71
CA GLY A 126 -6.39 10.20 11.47
C GLY A 126 -7.61 9.86 10.64
N ILE A 127 -8.28 8.75 10.89
CA ILE A 127 -9.51 8.36 10.19
C ILE A 127 -10.71 9.06 10.85
N VAL A 128 -11.63 9.58 10.02
CA VAL A 128 -12.82 10.31 10.51
C VAL A 128 -13.71 9.36 11.32
N GLU A 129 -14.02 8.21 10.77
CA GLU A 129 -14.77 7.16 11.41
C GLU A 129 -14.38 5.81 10.82
N LEU A 130 -13.94 4.89 11.67
CA LEU A 130 -13.70 3.52 11.27
C LEU A 130 -14.97 2.69 11.54
N PRO A 131 -15.72 2.27 10.51
CA PRO A 131 -16.92 1.49 10.73
C PRO A 131 -16.59 0.15 11.40
N VAL A 132 -17.49 -0.31 12.25
CA VAL A 132 -17.38 -1.66 12.82
C VAL A 132 -17.55 -2.66 11.67
N PHE A 133 -16.57 -3.55 11.53
CA PHE A 133 -16.62 -4.58 10.50
C PHE A 133 -17.77 -5.57 10.79
N ASP A 134 -18.64 -5.73 9.82
CA ASP A 134 -19.70 -6.75 9.81
C ASP A 134 -19.47 -7.71 8.63
N PRO A 135 -19.16 -9.00 8.87
CA PRO A 135 -19.01 -9.98 7.80
C PRO A 135 -20.23 -10.12 6.88
N ALA A 136 -21.44 -9.76 7.38
CA ALA A 136 -22.64 -9.76 6.56
C ALA A 136 -22.68 -8.63 5.53
N GLY A 137 -21.87 -7.59 5.73
CA GLY A 137 -21.71 -6.48 4.79
C GLY A 137 -20.85 -6.81 3.57
N ILE A 138 -20.11 -7.93 3.56
CA ILE A 138 -19.32 -8.35 2.40
C ILE A 138 -20.28 -8.77 1.28
N SER A 139 -20.22 -8.07 0.16
CA SER A 139 -21.07 -8.32 -1.01
C SER A 139 -20.75 -9.64 -1.71
N ASP A 140 -21.70 -10.14 -2.50
CA ASP A 140 -21.48 -11.34 -3.34
C ASP A 140 -20.41 -11.06 -4.43
N GLU A 141 -20.30 -9.82 -4.88
CA GLU A 141 -19.29 -9.39 -5.84
C GLU A 141 -17.89 -9.50 -5.23
N GLU A 142 -17.66 -8.94 -4.04
CA GLU A 142 -16.38 -9.05 -3.31
C GLU A 142 -16.01 -10.51 -3.03
N ARG A 143 -16.98 -11.34 -2.62
CA ARG A 143 -16.74 -12.77 -2.40
C ARG A 143 -16.33 -13.48 -3.69
N THR A 144 -16.96 -13.13 -4.81
CA THR A 144 -16.68 -13.73 -6.12
C THR A 144 -15.30 -13.28 -6.61
N GLU A 145 -15.01 -12.00 -6.53
CA GLU A 145 -13.70 -11.45 -6.90
C GLU A 145 -12.58 -12.10 -6.09
N TYR A 146 -12.76 -12.15 -4.76
CA TYR A 146 -11.78 -12.77 -3.88
C TYR A 146 -11.54 -14.25 -4.23
N ALA A 147 -12.60 -15.01 -4.45
CA ALA A 147 -12.51 -16.43 -4.79
C ALA A 147 -11.82 -16.69 -6.14
N LEU A 148 -11.92 -15.74 -7.08
CA LEU A 148 -11.26 -15.81 -8.38
C LEU A 148 -9.79 -15.37 -8.34
N MET A 149 -9.45 -14.47 -7.44
CA MET A 149 -8.16 -13.80 -7.41
C MET A 149 -7.21 -14.39 -6.37
N SER A 150 -7.70 -14.58 -5.14
CA SER A 150 -6.87 -14.96 -4.01
C SER A 150 -6.41 -16.42 -4.08
N PRO A 151 -5.14 -16.72 -3.76
CA PRO A 151 -4.68 -18.09 -3.58
C PRO A 151 -5.15 -18.71 -2.26
N ASP A 152 -5.66 -17.90 -1.32
CA ASP A 152 -6.19 -18.36 -0.05
C ASP A 152 -7.64 -18.82 -0.18
N ALA A 153 -8.08 -19.69 0.73
CA ALA A 153 -9.43 -20.24 0.69
C ALA A 153 -10.51 -19.14 0.81
N PRO A 154 -11.63 -19.23 0.05
CA PRO A 154 -12.64 -18.16 0.00
C PRO A 154 -13.21 -17.74 1.37
N GLU A 155 -13.30 -18.66 2.31
CA GLU A 155 -13.78 -18.41 3.68
C GLU A 155 -12.83 -17.51 4.50
N THR A 156 -11.59 -17.31 4.06
CA THR A 156 -10.63 -16.44 4.74
C THR A 156 -10.88 -14.96 4.50
N LEU A 157 -11.69 -14.57 3.50
CA LEU A 157 -12.00 -13.17 3.20
C LEU A 157 -12.49 -12.39 4.43
N ALA A 158 -13.52 -12.92 5.11
CA ALA A 158 -14.06 -12.27 6.30
C ALA A 158 -13.04 -12.20 7.45
N ILE A 159 -12.18 -13.21 7.57
CA ILE A 159 -11.11 -13.24 8.60
C ILE A 159 -10.08 -12.16 8.30
N LYS A 160 -9.66 -11.99 7.04
CA LYS A 160 -8.71 -10.96 6.62
C LYS A 160 -9.26 -9.55 6.83
N ASN A 161 -10.50 -9.33 6.42
CA ASN A 161 -11.16 -8.03 6.63
C ASN A 161 -11.25 -7.70 8.13
N ALA A 162 -11.65 -8.67 8.97
CA ALA A 162 -11.67 -8.48 10.41
C ALA A 162 -10.29 -8.17 10.99
N LYS A 163 -9.23 -8.87 10.56
CA LYS A 163 -7.85 -8.60 10.98
C LYS A 163 -7.45 -7.17 10.63
N MET A 164 -7.70 -6.73 9.40
CA MET A 164 -7.31 -5.39 8.97
C MET A 164 -8.05 -4.30 9.74
N HIS A 165 -9.36 -4.48 9.97
CA HIS A 165 -10.14 -3.54 10.80
C HIS A 165 -9.63 -3.43 12.24
N GLU A 166 -9.15 -4.53 12.84
CA GLU A 166 -8.53 -4.48 14.18
C GLU A 166 -7.18 -3.75 14.14
N ILE A 167 -6.40 -3.93 13.09
CA ILE A 167 -5.11 -3.24 12.92
C ILE A 167 -5.33 -1.74 12.73
N TRP A 168 -6.26 -1.30 11.89
CA TRP A 168 -6.56 0.12 11.68
C TRP A 168 -7.01 0.88 12.93
N LYS A 169 -7.46 0.17 13.99
CA LYS A 169 -7.77 0.80 15.29
C LYS A 169 -6.52 1.29 16.04
N VAL A 170 -5.35 0.73 15.73
CA VAL A 170 -4.11 0.95 16.46
C VAL A 170 -2.91 1.26 15.58
N GLU A 171 -3.01 1.05 14.27
CA GLU A 171 -1.97 1.30 13.27
C GLU A 171 -2.55 2.06 12.06
N PRO A 172 -1.76 2.82 11.29
CA PRO A 172 -0.35 3.12 11.59
C PRO A 172 -0.20 4.00 12.83
N ASN A 173 1.01 4.06 13.36
CA ASN A 173 1.38 4.99 14.41
C ASN A 173 2.82 5.48 14.14
N ILE A 174 2.93 6.38 13.15
CA ILE A 174 4.18 6.94 12.68
C ILE A 174 4.44 8.23 13.48
N ASP A 175 5.61 8.34 14.09
CA ASP A 175 5.97 9.56 14.81
C ASP A 175 6.13 10.73 13.83
N ILE A 176 5.41 11.82 14.06
CA ILE A 176 5.49 13.02 13.23
C ILE A 176 6.91 13.60 13.22
N ALA A 177 7.69 13.40 14.30
CA ALA A 177 9.08 13.81 14.35
C ALA A 177 9.99 12.97 13.42
N GLU A 178 9.64 11.71 13.14
CA GLU A 178 10.31 10.89 12.14
C GLU A 178 9.89 11.29 10.72
N ILE A 179 8.61 11.60 10.51
CA ILE A 179 8.12 12.13 9.22
C ILE A 179 8.83 13.44 8.86
N ALA A 180 9.01 14.34 9.83
CA ALA A 180 9.71 15.60 9.64
C ALA A 180 11.19 15.45 9.23
N GLN A 181 11.77 14.25 9.30
CA GLN A 181 13.12 13.96 8.84
C GLN A 181 13.16 13.43 7.39
N ILE A 182 12.03 13.30 6.73
CA ILE A 182 11.99 12.89 5.32
C ILE A 182 12.47 14.05 4.44
N ASP A 183 13.68 13.93 3.89
CA ASP A 183 14.32 14.97 3.07
C ASP A 183 14.01 14.88 1.56
N VAL A 184 13.31 13.83 1.13
CA VAL A 184 12.97 13.66 -0.29
C VAL A 184 11.72 14.49 -0.65
N PRO A 185 11.63 14.99 -1.91
CA PRO A 185 10.43 15.68 -2.38
C PRO A 185 9.18 14.86 -2.13
N THR A 186 8.22 15.42 -1.42
CA THR A 186 6.97 14.73 -1.07
C THR A 186 5.77 15.57 -1.50
N LEU A 187 4.90 14.97 -2.31
CA LEU A 187 3.59 15.53 -2.66
C LEU A 187 2.53 14.88 -1.77
N VAL A 188 1.87 15.69 -0.94
CA VAL A 188 0.72 15.25 -0.13
C VAL A 188 -0.57 15.57 -0.87
N MET A 189 -1.43 14.58 -1.04
CA MET A 189 -2.73 14.70 -1.69
C MET A 189 -3.84 14.14 -0.81
N ALA A 190 -4.99 14.81 -0.79
CA ALA A 190 -6.19 14.37 -0.09
C ALA A 190 -7.42 14.69 -0.93
N GLY A 191 -8.48 13.89 -0.81
CA GLY A 191 -9.80 14.21 -1.32
C GLY A 191 -10.48 15.26 -0.45
N ASP A 192 -11.48 15.95 -0.99
CA ASP A 192 -12.31 16.93 -0.26
C ASP A 192 -13.37 16.23 0.62
N ASP A 193 -13.71 14.98 0.31
CA ASP A 193 -14.61 14.12 1.09
C ASP A 193 -13.89 12.78 1.39
N ASP A 194 -12.74 12.89 2.09
CA ASP A 194 -11.86 11.77 2.39
C ASP A 194 -12.22 11.16 3.76
N VAL A 195 -11.95 9.86 3.91
CA VAL A 195 -12.02 9.17 5.22
C VAL A 195 -10.89 9.57 6.14
N VAL A 196 -9.81 10.13 5.60
CA VAL A 196 -8.71 10.71 6.36
C VAL A 196 -9.03 12.16 6.72
N LYS A 197 -8.85 12.50 7.99
CA LYS A 197 -9.06 13.88 8.48
C LYS A 197 -8.11 14.84 7.76
N HIS A 198 -8.63 15.93 7.23
CA HIS A 198 -7.81 16.96 6.58
C HIS A 198 -6.72 17.52 7.49
N SER A 199 -6.92 17.51 8.82
CA SER A 199 -5.88 17.90 9.78
C SER A 199 -4.61 17.06 9.65
N HIS A 200 -4.74 15.74 9.39
CA HIS A 200 -3.59 14.86 9.14
C HIS A 200 -2.86 15.20 7.85
N SER A 201 -3.60 15.48 6.77
CA SER A 201 -2.99 15.89 5.50
C SER A 201 -2.26 17.24 5.62
N ILE A 202 -2.81 18.18 6.43
CA ILE A 202 -2.17 19.47 6.70
C ILE A 202 -0.92 19.29 7.57
N GLU A 203 -0.95 18.40 8.54
CA GLU A 203 0.18 18.13 9.43
C GLU A 203 1.32 17.40 8.72
N LEU A 204 1.01 16.59 7.68
CA LEU A 204 1.99 15.95 6.81
C LEU A 204 2.72 16.94 5.89
N TYR A 205 2.11 18.07 5.57
CA TYR A 205 2.69 19.12 4.73
C TYR A 205 3.65 19.98 5.53
#